data_62a8afa79e71c99c8308749c2972701a
#
_entry.id   62a8afa79e71c99c8308749c2972701a
#
_cell.length_a   1.000
_cell.length_b   1.000
_cell.length_c   1.000
_cell.angle_alpha   90.00
_cell.angle_beta   90.00
_cell.angle_gamma   90.00
#
_symmetry.space_group_name_H-M   'P 1'
#
loop_
_entity.id
_entity.type
_entity.pdbx_description
1 polymer ?
#
loop_
_entity_poly.entity_id
_entity_poly.type
_entity_poly.pdbx_seq_one_letter_code
_entity_poly.pdbx_strand_id
1 'polypeptide(L)'
;MTIHDIPVDEITPERVKQIAQAGQSSGHVRGYRSFHSLQEGRIVWLLEARSRSDVQAWCDEVGLPLSGITAVEMEGHVGVLRTVPVTLPNQLRGKVMRIQEDGTIALVYIRVADTEALVSLVDAGAPAVLGLSEGSDVRVMFRASDISLAVVEKDKPMKLSFPNQIRGKVTQIISGPTLVIVHMETAAGPIVSAIIPSAAEAIGLKVGDEVTALFKALDVSLATDADA
;
A
#
# COMPACT_ATOMS: atom_id res chain seq x y z
N MET A 1 -3.80 5.77 16.31
CA MET A 1 -3.31 4.41 16.66
C MET A 1 -3.59 4.14 18.12
N THR A 2 -4.13 2.98 18.44
CA THR A 2 -4.38 2.52 19.80
C THR A 2 -3.55 1.27 20.09
N ILE A 3 -3.19 1.08 21.36
CA ILE A 3 -2.47 -0.11 21.86
C ILE A 3 -3.30 -0.72 22.97
N HIS A 4 -3.50 -2.03 22.89
CA HIS A 4 -4.28 -2.81 23.84
C HIS A 4 -3.44 -3.99 24.30
N ASP A 5 -3.20 -4.08 25.61
CA ASP A 5 -2.56 -5.23 26.22
C ASP A 5 -3.70 -6.11 26.79
N ILE A 6 -3.83 -7.32 26.26
CA ILE A 6 -4.90 -8.27 26.58
C ILE A 6 -4.23 -9.56 27.05
N PRO A 7 -4.76 -10.26 28.06
CA PRO A 7 -4.26 -11.57 28.44
C PRO A 7 -4.19 -12.51 27.22
N VAL A 8 -3.10 -13.26 27.10
CA VAL A 8 -2.81 -14.08 25.90
C VAL A 8 -3.90 -15.13 25.65
N ASP A 9 -4.51 -15.64 26.70
CA ASP A 9 -5.61 -16.60 26.69
C ASP A 9 -6.95 -16.00 26.23
N GLU A 10 -7.09 -14.69 26.25
CA GLU A 10 -8.28 -13.97 25.79
C GLU A 10 -8.20 -13.54 24.32
N ILE A 11 -7.02 -13.59 23.69
CA ILE A 11 -6.84 -13.26 22.27
C ILE A 11 -7.13 -14.47 21.41
N THR A 12 -8.39 -14.70 21.11
CA THR A 12 -8.82 -15.74 20.17
C THR A 12 -9.13 -15.14 18.78
N PRO A 13 -9.02 -15.92 17.69
CA PRO A 13 -9.42 -15.46 16.36
C PRO A 13 -10.87 -14.95 16.32
N GLU A 14 -11.76 -15.58 17.07
CA GLU A 14 -13.17 -15.21 17.17
C GLU A 14 -13.33 -13.86 17.87
N ARG A 15 -12.60 -13.63 18.95
CA ARG A 15 -12.61 -12.36 19.68
C ARG A 15 -12.10 -11.22 18.81
N VAL A 16 -11.00 -11.43 18.10
CA VAL A 16 -10.44 -10.45 17.16
C VAL A 16 -11.44 -10.11 16.06
N LYS A 17 -12.13 -11.11 15.49
CA LYS A 17 -13.16 -10.93 14.48
C LYS A 17 -14.36 -10.12 15.01
N GLN A 18 -14.81 -10.39 16.22
CA GLN A 18 -15.91 -9.64 16.87
C GLN A 18 -15.54 -8.16 17.04
N ILE A 19 -14.33 -7.88 17.54
CA ILE A 19 -13.83 -6.51 17.73
C ILE A 19 -13.72 -5.79 16.37
N ALA A 20 -13.21 -6.47 15.34
CA ALA A 20 -13.11 -5.91 14.00
C ALA A 20 -14.48 -5.56 13.41
N GLN A 21 -15.48 -6.42 13.60
CA GLN A 21 -16.85 -6.17 13.17
C GLN A 21 -17.48 -4.99 13.94
N ALA A 22 -17.29 -4.93 15.25
CA ALA A 22 -17.76 -3.82 16.06
C ALA A 22 -17.14 -2.48 15.63
N GLY A 23 -15.85 -2.46 15.28
CA GLY A 23 -15.18 -1.26 14.75
C GLY A 23 -15.70 -0.80 13.39
N GLN A 24 -16.24 -1.72 12.58
CA GLN A 24 -16.87 -1.36 11.29
C GLN A 24 -18.29 -0.80 11.45
N SER A 25 -19.00 -1.21 12.49
CA SER A 25 -20.37 -0.79 12.78
C SER A 25 -20.48 0.34 13.79
N SER A 26 -19.38 0.76 14.41
CA SER A 26 -19.36 1.81 15.42
C SER A 26 -19.63 3.20 14.81
N GLY A 27 -20.47 3.97 15.48
CA GLY A 27 -20.65 5.40 15.17
C GLY A 27 -19.51 6.30 15.68
N HIS A 28 -18.59 5.77 16.48
CA HIS A 28 -17.53 6.51 17.16
C HIS A 28 -16.19 6.41 16.46
N VAL A 29 -15.86 5.25 15.90
CA VAL A 29 -14.56 4.99 15.27
C VAL A 29 -14.72 4.27 13.93
N ARG A 30 -13.73 4.43 13.07
CA ARG A 30 -13.57 3.67 11.84
C ARG A 30 -12.23 2.94 11.87
N GLY A 31 -12.27 1.61 11.98
CA GLY A 31 -11.07 0.79 11.97
C GLY A 31 -10.51 0.60 10.57
N TYR A 32 -9.19 0.75 10.41
CA TYR A 32 -8.48 0.54 9.14
C TYR A 32 -7.69 -0.77 9.16
N ARG A 33 -6.92 -1.02 10.21
CA ARG A 33 -6.03 -2.16 10.30
C ARG A 33 -5.73 -2.52 11.74
N SER A 34 -5.56 -3.81 12.00
CA SER A 34 -5.08 -4.31 13.28
C SER A 34 -3.85 -5.18 13.10
N PHE A 35 -2.97 -5.13 14.08
CA PHE A 35 -1.80 -6.00 14.21
C PHE A 35 -1.91 -6.71 15.55
N HIS A 36 -1.69 -8.02 15.56
CA HIS A 36 -1.85 -8.85 16.74
C HIS A 36 -0.54 -9.58 17.04
N SER A 37 -0.08 -9.48 18.28
CA SER A 37 1.00 -10.30 18.81
C SER A 37 0.38 -11.27 19.83
N LEU A 38 0.15 -12.51 19.42
CA LEU A 38 -0.41 -13.54 20.29
C LEU A 38 0.57 -13.92 21.41
N GLN A 39 1.88 -13.74 21.18
CA GLN A 39 2.91 -14.07 22.19
C GLN A 39 3.01 -13.01 23.29
N GLU A 40 2.77 -11.74 22.93
CA GLU A 40 2.91 -10.61 23.84
C GLU A 40 1.58 -10.16 24.44
N GLY A 41 0.47 -10.78 24.03
CA GLY A 41 -0.85 -10.33 24.46
C GLY A 41 -1.20 -8.91 24.01
N ARG A 42 -0.73 -8.50 22.80
CA ARG A 42 -0.86 -7.12 22.36
C ARG A 42 -1.62 -7.00 21.05
N ILE A 43 -2.56 -6.07 21.00
CA ILE A 43 -3.25 -5.65 19.77
C ILE A 43 -2.95 -4.17 19.54
N VAL A 44 -2.60 -3.84 18.31
CA VAL A 44 -2.45 -2.45 17.85
C VAL A 44 -3.48 -2.21 16.76
N TRP A 45 -4.30 -1.18 16.92
CA TRP A 45 -5.28 -0.77 15.92
C TRP A 45 -4.91 0.57 15.30
N LEU A 46 -5.03 0.64 13.99
CA LEU A 46 -5.07 1.88 13.24
C LEU A 46 -6.53 2.21 12.98
N LEU A 47 -6.99 3.31 13.54
CA LEU A 47 -8.38 3.74 13.43
C LEU A 47 -8.48 5.26 13.29
N GLU A 48 -9.58 5.71 12.73
CA GLU A 48 -9.97 7.12 12.67
C GLU A 48 -11.06 7.37 13.69
N ALA A 49 -10.95 8.47 14.42
CA ALA A 49 -11.96 8.96 15.35
C ALA A 49 -11.93 10.48 15.38
N ARG A 50 -13.04 11.11 15.73
CA ARG A 50 -13.13 12.57 15.85
C ARG A 50 -12.40 13.10 17.08
N SER A 51 -12.33 12.29 18.13
CA SER A 51 -11.70 12.64 19.39
C SER A 51 -11.14 11.43 20.13
N ARG A 52 -10.29 11.68 21.14
CA ARG A 52 -9.83 10.63 22.05
C ARG A 52 -10.97 10.02 22.86
N SER A 53 -11.98 10.82 23.19
CA SER A 53 -13.18 10.34 23.92
C SER A 53 -14.01 9.37 23.09
N ASP A 54 -14.10 9.53 21.77
CA ASP A 54 -14.79 8.58 20.91
C ASP A 54 -14.04 7.23 20.86
N VAL A 55 -12.72 7.27 20.89
CA VAL A 55 -11.90 6.04 20.97
C VAL A 55 -12.12 5.33 22.30
N GLN A 56 -12.14 6.08 23.41
CA GLN A 56 -12.40 5.50 24.73
C GLN A 56 -13.78 4.87 24.80
N ALA A 57 -14.82 5.58 24.34
CA ALA A 57 -16.19 5.09 24.29
C ALA A 57 -16.31 3.78 23.49
N TRP A 58 -15.65 3.71 22.35
CA TRP A 58 -15.62 2.48 21.55
C TRP A 58 -14.89 1.35 22.28
N CYS A 59 -13.74 1.62 22.91
CA CYS A 59 -13.01 0.61 23.66
C CYS A 59 -13.87 0.05 24.82
N ASP A 60 -14.59 0.93 25.53
CA ASP A 60 -15.50 0.53 26.62
C ASP A 60 -16.67 -0.31 26.08
N GLU A 61 -17.24 0.06 24.93
CA GLU A 61 -18.34 -0.68 24.27
C GLU A 61 -17.92 -2.10 23.87
N VAL A 62 -16.72 -2.27 23.34
CA VAL A 62 -16.23 -3.59 22.88
C VAL A 62 -15.47 -4.37 23.97
N GLY A 63 -15.33 -3.80 25.16
CA GLY A 63 -14.62 -4.41 26.28
C GLY A 63 -13.11 -4.58 26.01
N LEU A 64 -12.48 -3.57 25.38
CA LEU A 64 -11.04 -3.55 25.10
C LEU A 64 -10.31 -2.67 26.12
N PRO A 65 -9.34 -3.19 26.87
CA PRO A 65 -8.48 -2.36 27.71
C PRO A 65 -7.64 -1.43 26.81
N LEU A 66 -7.69 -0.13 27.06
CA LEU A 66 -6.90 0.84 26.32
C LEU A 66 -5.59 1.12 27.03
N SER A 67 -4.49 0.52 26.61
CA SER A 67 -3.15 0.69 27.19
C SER A 67 -2.44 1.94 26.65
N GLY A 68 -2.77 2.37 25.45
CA GLY A 68 -2.18 3.56 24.85
C GLY A 68 -2.96 4.08 23.68
N ILE A 69 -2.91 5.40 23.48
CA ILE A 69 -3.47 6.09 22.32
C ILE A 69 -2.46 7.11 21.79
N THR A 70 -2.13 7.01 20.54
CA THR A 70 -1.23 7.94 19.86
C THR A 70 -1.90 8.47 18.60
N ALA A 71 -1.99 9.78 18.48
CA ALA A 71 -2.33 10.40 17.20
C ALA A 71 -1.17 10.12 16.24
N VAL A 72 -1.49 9.58 15.07
CA VAL A 72 -0.54 9.36 13.99
C VAL A 72 -1.01 10.18 12.81
N GLU A 73 -0.18 11.09 12.34
CA GLU A 73 -0.38 11.69 11.04
C GLU A 73 0.14 10.70 10.01
N MET A 74 -0.74 10.29 9.12
CA MET A 74 -0.30 9.50 7.97
C MET A 74 0.17 10.48 6.90
N GLU A 75 1.47 10.78 6.92
CA GLU A 75 2.13 11.38 5.76
C GLU A 75 2.28 10.32 4.67
N GLY A 76 1.18 10.03 4.02
CA GLY A 76 1.13 9.31 2.78
C GLY A 76 0.22 10.12 1.85
N HIS A 77 0.53 10.14 0.58
CA HIS A 77 -0.41 10.67 -0.40
C HIS A 77 -1.69 9.83 -0.29
N VAL A 78 -2.63 10.32 0.52
CA VAL A 78 -4.00 9.82 0.50
C VAL A 78 -4.57 10.28 -0.83
N GLY A 79 -4.39 9.45 -1.85
CA GLY A 79 -5.18 9.59 -3.05
C GLY A 79 -6.62 9.35 -2.64
N VAL A 80 -7.35 10.43 -2.47
CA VAL A 80 -8.79 10.34 -2.25
C VAL A 80 -9.39 9.84 -3.56
N LEU A 81 -9.59 8.54 -3.66
CA LEU A 81 -10.71 8.05 -4.45
C LEU A 81 -11.94 8.74 -3.87
N ARG A 82 -12.73 9.41 -4.69
CA ARG A 82 -13.91 10.16 -4.22
C ARG A 82 -14.90 9.33 -3.39
N THR A 83 -14.71 8.01 -3.32
CA THR A 83 -15.60 7.06 -2.67
C THR A 83 -14.92 6.05 -1.74
N VAL A 84 -13.60 5.82 -1.81
CA VAL A 84 -12.90 4.87 -0.92
C VAL A 84 -11.50 5.40 -0.56
N PRO A 85 -11.22 5.69 0.73
CA PRO A 85 -9.86 6.01 1.16
C PRO A 85 -8.98 4.76 1.03
N VAL A 86 -7.95 4.83 0.18
CA VAL A 86 -6.98 3.76 -0.03
C VAL A 86 -5.65 4.15 0.61
N THR A 87 -5.14 3.28 1.49
CA THR A 87 -3.90 3.49 2.24
C THR A 87 -2.63 3.02 1.51
N LEU A 88 -2.72 2.76 0.19
CA LEU A 88 -1.55 2.42 -0.62
C LEU A 88 -0.83 3.71 -1.04
N PRO A 89 0.46 3.87 -0.70
CA PRO A 89 1.18 5.12 -0.95
C PRO A 89 1.41 5.38 -2.44
N ASN A 90 1.54 4.32 -3.24
CA ASN A 90 1.76 4.45 -4.67
C ASN A 90 0.46 4.30 -5.44
N GLN A 91 0.04 5.35 -6.08
CA GLN A 91 -1.15 5.40 -6.93
C GLN A 91 -0.84 6.18 -8.19
N LEU A 92 -0.89 5.50 -9.32
CA LEU A 92 -0.67 6.11 -10.63
C LEU A 92 -1.97 6.05 -11.43
N ARG A 93 -2.22 7.06 -12.24
CA ARG A 93 -3.29 7.01 -13.24
C ARG A 93 -2.75 6.38 -14.50
N GLY A 94 -3.55 5.55 -15.14
CA GLY A 94 -3.15 4.90 -16.37
C GLY A 94 -4.34 4.64 -17.28
N LYS A 95 -4.03 4.21 -18.47
CA LYS A 95 -4.99 3.80 -19.49
C LYS A 95 -4.69 2.37 -19.92
N VAL A 96 -5.72 1.51 -19.88
CA VAL A 96 -5.61 0.11 -20.32
C VAL A 96 -5.26 0.08 -21.80
N MET A 97 -4.15 -0.58 -22.13
CA MET A 97 -3.68 -0.76 -23.51
C MET A 97 -4.18 -2.08 -24.11
N ARG A 98 -4.18 -3.11 -23.29
CA ARG A 98 -4.52 -4.48 -23.70
C ARG A 98 -4.83 -5.32 -22.47
N ILE A 99 -5.77 -6.25 -22.62
CA ILE A 99 -6.05 -7.30 -21.65
C ILE A 99 -5.78 -8.64 -22.33
N GLN A 100 -5.02 -9.51 -21.68
CA GLN A 100 -4.72 -10.85 -22.18
C GLN A 100 -5.14 -11.86 -21.10
N GLU A 101 -6.14 -12.67 -21.41
CA GLU A 101 -6.68 -13.71 -20.52
C GLU A 101 -6.19 -15.09 -20.94
N ASP A 102 -5.96 -15.95 -19.97
CA ASP A 102 -5.63 -17.35 -20.19
C ASP A 102 -6.50 -18.27 -19.29
N GLY A 103 -7.79 -17.98 -19.20
CA GLY A 103 -8.79 -18.77 -18.50
C GLY A 103 -8.76 -18.71 -16.97
N THR A 104 -7.60 -18.54 -16.34
CA THR A 104 -7.45 -18.48 -14.87
C THR A 104 -7.00 -17.10 -14.40
N ILE A 105 -6.17 -16.47 -15.19
CA ILE A 105 -5.58 -15.16 -14.90
C ILE A 105 -5.76 -14.21 -16.08
N ALA A 106 -5.67 -12.92 -15.81
CA ALA A 106 -5.61 -11.87 -16.81
C ALA A 106 -4.38 -10.99 -16.59
N LEU A 107 -3.65 -10.70 -17.66
CA LEU A 107 -2.61 -9.70 -17.70
C LEU A 107 -3.20 -8.41 -18.27
N VAL A 108 -3.21 -7.36 -17.47
CA VAL A 108 -3.66 -6.03 -17.87
C VAL A 108 -2.44 -5.16 -18.11
N TYR A 109 -2.26 -4.70 -19.35
CA TYR A 109 -1.18 -3.81 -19.75
C TYR A 109 -1.68 -2.38 -19.71
N ILE A 110 -0.97 -1.51 -18.99
CA ILE A 110 -1.44 -0.17 -18.64
C ILE A 110 -0.35 0.85 -18.99
N ARG A 111 -0.70 1.88 -19.74
CA ARG A 111 0.17 3.03 -19.96
C ARG A 111 -0.04 4.03 -18.83
N VAL A 112 1.01 4.38 -18.10
CA VAL A 112 0.98 5.33 -16.97
C VAL A 112 1.69 6.66 -17.30
N ALA A 113 2.53 6.68 -18.35
CA ALA A 113 3.11 7.88 -18.95
C ALA A 113 3.41 7.59 -20.42
N ASP A 114 3.86 8.60 -21.17
CA ASP A 114 4.11 8.44 -22.63
C ASP A 114 5.04 7.28 -22.97
N THR A 115 6.06 7.07 -22.14
CA THR A 115 7.09 6.02 -22.34
C THR A 115 7.01 4.89 -21.32
N GLU A 116 6.08 4.96 -20.35
CA GLU A 116 6.03 4.04 -19.20
C GLU A 116 4.75 3.18 -19.27
N ALA A 117 4.93 1.88 -19.29
CA ALA A 117 3.85 0.92 -19.26
C ALA A 117 4.06 -0.06 -18.11
N LEU A 118 2.95 -0.47 -17.46
CA LEU A 118 2.92 -1.43 -16.38
C LEU A 118 2.07 -2.64 -16.76
N VAL A 119 2.35 -3.74 -16.08
CA VAL A 119 1.56 -4.97 -16.18
C VAL A 119 1.03 -5.33 -14.80
N SER A 120 -0.27 -5.53 -14.71
CA SER A 120 -0.92 -6.12 -13.53
C SER A 120 -1.38 -7.54 -13.88
N LEU A 121 -1.19 -8.48 -12.95
CA LEU A 121 -1.71 -9.83 -13.03
C LEU A 121 -2.85 -9.95 -12.02
N VAL A 122 -4.05 -10.23 -12.53
CA VAL A 122 -5.29 -10.35 -11.75
C VAL A 122 -6.02 -11.65 -12.09
N ASP A 123 -7.03 -12.02 -11.32
CA ASP A 123 -7.93 -13.12 -11.66
C ASP A 123 -8.65 -12.84 -12.99
N ALA A 124 -8.91 -13.87 -13.80
CA ALA A 124 -9.52 -13.73 -15.13
C ALA A 124 -10.87 -12.97 -15.11
N GLY A 125 -11.66 -13.09 -14.03
CA GLY A 125 -12.92 -12.36 -13.87
C GLY A 125 -12.77 -10.90 -13.46
N ALA A 126 -11.60 -10.46 -12.99
CA ALA A 126 -11.42 -9.13 -12.45
C ALA A 126 -11.62 -8.00 -13.48
N PRO A 127 -11.15 -8.10 -14.74
CA PRO A 127 -11.42 -7.08 -15.74
C PRO A 127 -12.91 -6.83 -15.96
N ALA A 128 -13.71 -7.89 -16.04
CA ALA A 128 -15.16 -7.78 -16.21
C ALA A 128 -15.86 -7.15 -14.99
N VAL A 129 -15.44 -7.53 -13.78
CA VAL A 129 -15.97 -6.96 -12.52
C VAL A 129 -15.64 -5.47 -12.40
N LEU A 130 -14.46 -5.06 -12.86
CA LEU A 130 -14.01 -3.66 -12.85
C LEU A 130 -14.50 -2.87 -14.09
N GLY A 131 -15.20 -3.49 -15.02
CA GLY A 131 -15.63 -2.86 -16.27
C GLY A 131 -14.47 -2.41 -17.17
N LEU A 132 -13.32 -3.11 -17.10
CA LEU A 132 -12.13 -2.76 -17.87
C LEU A 132 -12.21 -3.26 -19.31
N SER A 133 -11.86 -2.38 -20.21
CA SER A 133 -11.62 -2.65 -21.64
C SER A 133 -10.41 -1.84 -22.12
N GLU A 134 -9.95 -2.12 -23.33
CA GLU A 134 -8.92 -1.26 -23.96
C GLU A 134 -9.40 0.19 -24.03
N GLY A 135 -8.54 1.11 -23.61
CA GLY A 135 -8.84 2.53 -23.51
C GLY A 135 -9.46 2.98 -22.18
N SER A 136 -9.88 2.06 -21.30
CA SER A 136 -10.41 2.40 -19.97
C SER A 136 -9.38 3.12 -19.12
N ASP A 137 -9.82 4.17 -18.40
CA ASP A 137 -9.01 4.80 -17.38
C ASP A 137 -8.98 3.92 -16.14
N VAL A 138 -7.79 3.77 -15.57
CA VAL A 138 -7.57 2.88 -14.44
C VAL A 138 -6.59 3.51 -13.45
N ARG A 139 -6.80 3.22 -12.18
CA ARG A 139 -5.87 3.53 -11.11
C ARG A 139 -5.03 2.31 -10.79
N VAL A 140 -3.74 2.48 -10.88
CA VAL A 140 -2.73 1.46 -10.57
C VAL A 140 -2.21 1.71 -9.16
N MET A 141 -2.27 0.69 -8.30
CA MET A 141 -1.92 0.82 -6.89
C MET A 141 -0.96 -0.28 -6.48
N PHE A 142 0.07 0.07 -5.72
CA PHE A 142 1.05 -0.89 -5.18
C PHE A 142 1.69 -0.37 -3.88
N ARG A 143 2.22 -1.29 -3.09
CA ARG A 143 2.80 -0.97 -1.78
C ARG A 143 4.25 -0.50 -1.93
N ALA A 144 4.68 0.36 -1.01
CA ALA A 144 6.08 0.79 -0.93
C ALA A 144 7.03 -0.39 -0.65
N SER A 145 6.58 -1.38 0.13
CA SER A 145 7.34 -2.59 0.46
C SER A 145 7.57 -3.54 -0.71
N ASP A 146 6.75 -3.44 -1.76
CA ASP A 146 6.81 -4.34 -2.91
C ASP A 146 7.78 -3.83 -3.99
N ILE A 147 8.33 -2.62 -3.77
CA ILE A 147 9.28 -1.98 -4.69
C ILE A 147 10.71 -2.27 -4.28
N SER A 148 11.45 -2.90 -5.16
CA SER A 148 12.91 -2.95 -5.10
C SER A 148 13.50 -1.79 -5.90
N LEU A 149 14.63 -1.26 -5.45
CA LEU A 149 15.34 -0.19 -6.14
C LEU A 149 16.64 -0.72 -6.77
N ALA A 150 16.90 -0.30 -8.00
CA ALA A 150 18.17 -0.54 -8.66
C ALA A 150 18.78 0.81 -9.05
N VAL A 151 20.04 1.02 -8.67
CA VAL A 151 20.86 2.13 -9.19
C VAL A 151 21.36 1.71 -10.58
N VAL A 152 21.01 2.46 -11.61
CA VAL A 152 21.36 2.12 -12.99
C VAL A 152 22.71 2.71 -13.33
N GLU A 153 23.71 1.88 -13.52
CA GLU A 153 24.94 2.29 -14.20
C GLU A 153 24.67 2.45 -15.70
N LYS A 154 25.03 3.60 -16.28
CA LYS A 154 24.67 3.98 -17.67
C LYS A 154 25.04 2.96 -18.76
N ASP A 155 26.01 2.08 -18.50
CA ASP A 155 26.60 1.22 -19.50
C ASP A 155 26.41 -0.29 -19.25
N LYS A 156 25.61 -0.68 -18.25
CA LYS A 156 25.37 -2.08 -17.92
C LYS A 156 23.87 -2.42 -17.88
N PRO A 157 23.29 -2.84 -19.02
CA PRO A 157 21.91 -3.29 -19.02
C PRO A 157 21.76 -4.55 -18.18
N MET A 158 20.95 -4.49 -17.12
CA MET A 158 20.59 -5.67 -16.34
C MET A 158 19.42 -6.40 -17.00
N LYS A 159 19.55 -7.73 -17.18
CA LYS A 159 18.42 -8.58 -17.55
C LYS A 159 17.69 -9.01 -16.29
N LEU A 160 16.51 -8.47 -16.07
CA LEU A 160 15.70 -8.72 -14.87
C LEU A 160 14.36 -9.33 -15.25
N SER A 161 13.84 -10.20 -14.38
CA SER A 161 12.51 -10.81 -14.54
C SER A 161 11.37 -9.95 -13.96
N PHE A 162 11.64 -8.70 -13.60
CA PHE A 162 10.60 -7.76 -13.18
C PHE A 162 9.93 -7.14 -14.40
N PRO A 163 8.62 -7.38 -14.60
CA PRO A 163 7.89 -6.80 -15.73
C PRO A 163 7.68 -5.30 -15.60
N ASN A 164 7.59 -4.81 -14.35
CA ASN A 164 7.39 -3.40 -14.06
C ASN A 164 8.70 -2.75 -13.65
N GLN A 165 9.11 -1.76 -14.44
CA GLN A 165 10.35 -1.01 -14.27
C GLN A 165 10.04 0.46 -14.55
N ILE A 166 10.11 1.33 -13.55
CA ILE A 166 9.87 2.77 -13.69
C ILE A 166 11.13 3.52 -13.27
N ARG A 167 11.67 4.32 -14.19
CA ARG A 167 12.82 5.17 -13.92
C ARG A 167 12.39 6.42 -13.15
N GLY A 168 13.24 6.86 -12.24
CA GLY A 168 13.01 8.08 -11.49
C GLY A 168 14.26 8.59 -10.80
N LYS A 169 14.10 9.74 -10.18
CA LYS A 169 15.15 10.41 -9.42
C LYS A 169 14.76 10.45 -7.94
N VAL A 170 15.68 10.05 -7.08
CA VAL A 170 15.48 10.10 -5.61
C VAL A 170 15.40 11.56 -5.16
N THR A 171 14.30 11.92 -4.52
CA THR A 171 14.05 13.27 -4.00
C THR A 171 14.23 13.39 -2.51
N GLN A 172 13.95 12.29 -1.77
CA GLN A 172 14.09 12.26 -0.31
C GLN A 172 14.41 10.85 0.17
N ILE A 173 15.20 10.75 1.24
CA ILE A 173 15.47 9.51 1.97
C ILE A 173 15.21 9.77 3.44
N ILE A 174 14.31 8.99 4.05
CA ILE A 174 14.00 9.03 5.47
C ILE A 174 14.51 7.74 6.09
N SER A 175 15.58 7.83 6.85
CA SER A 175 16.24 6.67 7.48
C SER A 175 15.67 6.41 8.86
N GLY A 176 15.14 5.22 9.08
CA GLY A 176 14.77 4.68 10.37
C GLY A 176 15.65 3.48 10.76
N PRO A 177 15.53 2.98 12.00
CA PRO A 177 16.36 1.87 12.48
C PRO A 177 16.08 0.54 11.79
N THR A 178 14.88 0.34 11.28
CA THR A 178 14.45 -0.91 10.64
C THR A 178 14.01 -0.73 9.20
N LEU A 179 13.71 0.48 8.78
CA LEU A 179 13.17 0.79 7.46
C LEU A 179 13.70 2.13 6.96
N VAL A 180 14.02 2.18 5.69
CA VAL A 180 14.37 3.40 4.94
C VAL A 180 13.26 3.66 3.94
N ILE A 181 12.64 4.84 4.02
CA ILE A 181 11.64 5.30 3.06
C ILE A 181 12.34 6.15 2.01
N VAL A 182 12.14 5.81 0.76
CA VAL A 182 12.74 6.49 -0.38
C VAL A 182 11.64 7.08 -1.24
N HIS A 183 11.61 8.40 -1.37
CA HIS A 183 10.75 9.10 -2.30
C HIS A 183 11.48 9.33 -3.61
N MET A 184 10.81 9.09 -4.71
CA MET A 184 11.35 9.34 -6.04
C MET A 184 10.30 9.97 -6.95
N GLU A 185 10.73 10.88 -7.80
CA GLU A 185 9.93 11.44 -8.89
C GLU A 185 10.16 10.67 -10.17
N THR A 186 9.06 10.34 -10.86
CA THR A 186 9.05 9.60 -12.13
C THR A 186 8.20 10.31 -13.18
N ALA A 187 8.30 9.89 -14.44
CA ALA A 187 7.42 10.40 -15.50
C ALA A 187 5.94 10.08 -15.26
N ALA A 188 5.65 9.01 -14.50
CA ALA A 188 4.28 8.59 -14.15
C ALA A 188 3.75 9.25 -12.86
N GLY A 189 4.60 10.03 -12.15
CA GLY A 189 4.29 10.67 -10.87
C GLY A 189 5.20 10.19 -9.74
N PRO A 190 4.96 10.66 -8.51
CA PRO A 190 5.76 10.29 -7.35
C PRO A 190 5.58 8.84 -6.96
N ILE A 191 6.68 8.19 -6.59
CA ILE A 191 6.71 6.80 -6.07
C ILE A 191 7.47 6.79 -4.74
N VAL A 192 6.98 5.98 -3.81
CA VAL A 192 7.60 5.72 -2.51
C VAL A 192 7.99 4.25 -2.43
N SER A 193 9.24 3.99 -2.10
CA SER A 193 9.76 2.64 -1.79
C SER A 193 10.15 2.54 -0.32
N ALA A 194 10.00 1.35 0.24
CA ALA A 194 10.37 1.04 1.62
C ALA A 194 11.32 -0.15 1.63
N ILE A 195 12.59 0.10 1.95
CA ILE A 195 13.66 -0.91 1.96
C ILE A 195 14.33 -0.98 3.32
N ILE A 196 15.05 -2.06 3.59
CA ILE A 196 15.82 -2.19 4.83
C ILE A 196 17.12 -1.36 4.75
N PRO A 197 17.67 -0.87 5.89
CA PRO A 197 18.87 -0.02 5.90
C PRO A 197 20.06 -0.64 5.18
N SER A 198 20.33 -1.93 5.42
CA SER A 198 21.44 -2.64 4.76
C SER A 198 21.32 -2.70 3.24
N ALA A 199 20.10 -2.71 2.68
CA ALA A 199 19.90 -2.66 1.24
C ALA A 199 20.20 -1.26 0.68
N ALA A 200 19.79 -0.20 1.38
CA ALA A 200 20.09 1.17 1.00
C ALA A 200 21.61 1.43 1.02
N GLU A 201 22.30 0.94 2.06
CA GLU A 201 23.76 1.02 2.19
C GLU A 201 24.48 0.23 1.07
N ALA A 202 24.02 -0.99 0.79
CA ALA A 202 24.64 -1.86 -0.22
C ALA A 202 24.65 -1.24 -1.63
N ILE A 203 23.62 -0.45 -1.96
CA ILE A 203 23.56 0.26 -3.25
C ILE A 203 24.08 1.70 -3.16
N GLY A 204 24.53 2.15 -1.98
CA GLY A 204 25.08 3.50 -1.75
C GLY A 204 24.10 4.62 -2.07
N LEU A 205 22.81 4.40 -1.82
CA LEU A 205 21.70 5.27 -2.26
C LEU A 205 21.80 6.67 -1.68
N LYS A 206 21.64 7.69 -2.53
CA LYS A 206 21.68 9.11 -2.18
C LYS A 206 20.52 9.88 -2.82
N VAL A 207 20.15 11.00 -2.19
CA VAL A 207 19.27 11.98 -2.81
C VAL A 207 19.91 12.52 -4.08
N GLY A 208 19.14 12.54 -5.15
CA GLY A 208 19.57 12.95 -6.49
C GLY A 208 19.97 11.80 -7.42
N ASP A 209 20.11 10.58 -6.89
CA ASP A 209 20.43 9.41 -7.71
C ASP A 209 19.31 9.08 -8.69
N GLU A 210 19.69 8.64 -9.89
CA GLU A 210 18.79 8.01 -10.83
C GLU A 210 18.65 6.54 -10.49
N VAL A 211 17.41 6.10 -10.24
CA VAL A 211 17.08 4.74 -9.85
C VAL A 211 15.97 4.18 -10.72
N THR A 212 15.85 2.87 -10.74
CA THR A 212 14.70 2.18 -11.32
C THR A 212 13.92 1.48 -10.21
N ALA A 213 12.64 1.79 -10.07
CA ALA A 213 11.70 1.04 -9.27
C ALA A 213 11.32 -0.25 -10.00
N LEU A 214 11.47 -1.39 -9.31
CA LEU A 214 11.27 -2.74 -9.83
C LEU A 214 10.20 -3.43 -9.01
N PHE A 215 9.13 -3.94 -9.63
CA PHE A 215 8.07 -4.67 -8.94
C PHE A 215 7.39 -5.68 -9.85
N LYS A 216 6.71 -6.65 -9.25
CA LYS A 216 6.07 -7.75 -9.96
C LYS A 216 4.67 -7.36 -10.44
N ALA A 217 4.17 -8.02 -11.48
CA ALA A 217 2.79 -7.85 -11.94
C ALA A 217 1.75 -8.24 -10.88
N LEU A 218 2.07 -9.21 -10.01
CA LEU A 218 1.24 -9.68 -8.90
C LEU A 218 1.09 -8.63 -7.78
N ASP A 219 2.03 -7.70 -7.65
CA ASP A 219 2.04 -6.69 -6.60
C ASP A 219 1.21 -5.44 -6.99
N VAL A 220 0.67 -5.45 -8.21
CA VAL A 220 -0.09 -4.34 -8.79
C VAL A 220 -1.58 -4.60 -8.68
N SER A 221 -2.27 -3.77 -7.93
CA SER A 221 -3.73 -3.76 -7.80
C SER A 221 -4.34 -2.71 -8.72
N LEU A 222 -5.54 -2.98 -9.21
CA LEU A 222 -6.28 -2.09 -10.10
C LEU A 222 -7.56 -1.60 -9.43
N ALA A 223 -7.95 -0.35 -9.73
CA ALA A 223 -9.26 0.18 -9.39
C ALA A 223 -9.77 1.09 -10.50
N THR A 224 -11.08 1.16 -10.64
CA THR A 224 -11.77 2.16 -11.47
C THR A 224 -12.45 3.19 -10.58
N ASP A 225 -12.57 4.42 -11.04
CA ASP A 225 -13.40 5.41 -10.37
C ASP A 225 -14.89 5.02 -10.57
N ALA A 226 -15.68 5.02 -9.50
CA ALA A 226 -17.05 4.48 -9.49
C ALA A 226 -18.06 5.25 -10.37
N ASP A 227 -17.64 6.33 -11.03
CA ASP A 227 -18.46 7.22 -11.84
C ASP A 227 -17.87 7.45 -13.26
N ALA A 228 -17.12 6.48 -13.81
CA ALA A 228 -16.61 6.57 -15.18
C ALA A 228 -17.49 5.81 -16.18
#